data_30f477aec17fbcfc3f4b177fc5a3f3fc
#
_entry.id   30f477aec17fbcfc3f4b177fc5a3f3fc
#
_cell.length_a   1.000
_cell.length_b   1.000
_cell.length_c   1.000
_cell.angle_alpha   90.00
_cell.angle_beta   90.00
_cell.angle_gamma   90.00
#
_symmetry.space_group_name_H-M   'P 1'
#
loop_
_entity.id
_entity.type
_entity.pdbx_description
1 polymer ?
#
loop_
_entity_poly.entity_id
_entity_poly.type
_entity_poly.pdbx_seq_one_letter_code
_entity_poly.pdbx_strand_id
1 'polypeptide(L)'
;MNELELKYGCNPNQKPSRIYMTDGSELPVKVRNGKPGYINFLDAFNGWQLVRELKKATGLPAATSFKHVSPAGAAVGLPLDETLAKIYWVDDMGELSPLACAYARARGADRMSSFGDFIALSDVCDEDTARLIKREVSDGVIAPGYTDKALELLRAKKKGGYNIIEIDPSYEPAPVERKQVYGITFEQGRNELDINAELLSNIVTQNKEVPDFALIDLKISLITLKYTQSNSVCYVKDGQAIGIGAGQQSRVHCTRLAGQKADNWYLRQAPQVLGLQFIDKLGRADRDNAIDVYIGEEYEDVLREGEWQQRFKVKPPVFTREEKRAWLDGNQNVTLGSDAFFPFSDNIERAHKSGVKYIAQPGGSVRDDLVIECCDKYQMVMAFTGIRLFHH
;
A
#
# COMPACT_ATOMS: atom_id res chain seq x y z
N MET A 1 9.81 2.25 29.73
CA MET A 1 9.48 0.79 29.80
C MET A 1 10.48 0.08 28.91
N ASN A 2 11.28 -0.83 29.43
CA ASN A 2 12.41 -1.43 28.69
C ASN A 2 12.02 -2.70 27.91
N GLU A 3 10.89 -3.31 28.26
CA GLU A 3 10.33 -4.44 27.54
C GLU A 3 8.81 -4.49 27.66
N LEU A 4 8.17 -5.18 26.72
CA LEU A 4 6.75 -5.47 26.71
C LEU A 4 6.53 -6.96 26.44
N GLU A 5 5.93 -7.66 27.40
CA GLU A 5 5.52 -9.05 27.24
C GLU A 5 4.32 -9.13 26.29
N LEU A 6 4.35 -10.09 25.36
CA LEU A 6 3.30 -10.33 24.38
C LEU A 6 2.61 -11.66 24.67
N LYS A 7 1.35 -11.77 24.25
CA LYS A 7 0.55 -12.99 24.51
C LYS A 7 1.17 -14.25 23.87
N TYR A 8 1.75 -14.11 22.68
CA TYR A 8 2.48 -15.13 21.92
C TYR A 8 3.22 -14.46 20.76
N GLY A 9 4.09 -15.18 20.06
CA GLY A 9 4.80 -14.72 18.87
C GLY A 9 3.92 -14.68 17.63
N CYS A 10 4.42 -15.15 16.47
CA CYS A 10 3.61 -15.23 15.26
C CYS A 10 2.40 -16.17 15.42
N ASN A 11 2.53 -17.21 16.22
CA ASN A 11 1.49 -18.22 16.44
C ASN A 11 1.24 -18.47 17.93
N PRO A 12 0.04 -18.92 18.34
CA PRO A 12 -0.33 -19.12 19.74
C PRO A 12 0.58 -20.09 20.53
N ASN A 13 1.24 -21.03 19.85
CA ASN A 13 2.19 -21.98 20.45
C ASN A 13 3.60 -21.41 20.63
N GLN A 14 3.90 -20.24 20.06
CA GLN A 14 5.22 -19.62 20.13
C GLN A 14 5.31 -18.73 21.38
N LYS A 15 5.64 -19.34 22.52
CA LYS A 15 5.80 -18.70 23.83
C LYS A 15 7.14 -19.10 24.45
N PRO A 16 7.78 -18.24 25.26
CA PRO A 16 7.39 -16.86 25.59
C PRO A 16 7.52 -15.90 24.40
N SER A 17 6.95 -14.70 24.51
CA SER A 17 7.04 -13.65 23.49
C SER A 17 7.14 -12.27 24.13
N ARG A 18 8.04 -11.44 23.64
CA ARG A 18 8.24 -10.05 24.11
C ARG A 18 8.92 -9.21 23.05
N ILE A 19 8.79 -7.89 23.20
CA ILE A 19 9.62 -6.91 22.50
C ILE A 19 10.46 -6.15 23.52
N TYR A 20 11.70 -5.83 23.18
CA TYR A 20 12.64 -5.11 24.06
C TYR A 20 13.77 -4.50 23.25
N MET A 21 14.47 -3.52 23.84
CA MET A 21 15.69 -2.95 23.28
C MET A 21 16.90 -3.78 23.72
N THR A 22 17.73 -4.22 22.78
CA THR A 22 18.91 -5.07 23.06
C THR A 22 19.99 -4.37 23.88
N ASP A 23 20.02 -3.04 23.86
CA ASP A 23 20.91 -2.20 24.65
C ASP A 23 20.37 -1.88 26.06
N GLY A 24 19.18 -2.38 26.40
CA GLY A 24 18.49 -2.14 27.66
C GLY A 24 17.85 -0.77 27.81
N SER A 25 17.84 0.05 26.76
CA SER A 25 17.14 1.34 26.75
C SER A 25 15.61 1.16 26.78
N GLU A 26 14.88 2.26 26.97
CA GLU A 26 13.43 2.23 26.90
C GLU A 26 12.94 2.02 25.47
N LEU A 27 11.81 1.33 25.33
CA LEU A 27 11.12 1.19 24.06
C LEU A 27 10.68 2.59 23.53
N PRO A 28 10.94 2.89 22.25
CA PRO A 28 10.55 4.17 21.65
C PRO A 28 9.04 4.28 21.37
N VAL A 29 8.24 3.43 22.00
CA VAL A 29 6.79 3.34 21.79
C VAL A 29 6.03 3.28 23.11
N LYS A 30 4.79 3.79 23.06
CA LYS A 30 3.81 3.66 24.15
C LYS A 30 2.52 3.07 23.60
N VAL A 31 2.02 2.03 24.23
CA VAL A 31 0.68 1.51 23.92
C VAL A 31 -0.34 2.38 24.63
N ARG A 32 -1.11 3.16 23.86
CA ARG A 32 -2.10 4.10 24.38
C ARG A 32 -3.45 3.42 24.64
N ASN A 33 -3.69 2.28 23.98
CA ASN A 33 -4.88 1.45 24.16
C ASN A 33 -4.68 0.07 23.52
N GLY A 34 -5.44 -0.93 23.96
CA GLY A 34 -5.40 -2.29 23.43
C GLY A 34 -4.25 -3.13 23.94
N LYS A 35 -4.03 -4.26 23.27
CA LYS A 35 -2.94 -5.21 23.54
C LYS A 35 -2.38 -5.70 22.19
N PRO A 36 -1.54 -4.91 21.52
CA PRO A 36 -0.96 -5.28 20.24
C PRO A 36 -0.17 -6.59 20.35
N GLY A 37 -0.32 -7.47 19.38
CA GLY A 37 0.43 -8.71 19.28
C GLY A 37 1.74 -8.54 18.50
N TYR A 38 2.47 -9.65 18.40
CA TYR A 38 3.77 -9.70 17.72
C TYR A 38 3.71 -9.20 16.28
N ILE A 39 2.75 -9.70 15.47
CA ILE A 39 2.59 -9.29 14.08
C ILE A 39 2.14 -7.82 13.98
N ASN A 40 1.29 -7.35 14.90
CA ASN A 40 0.88 -5.95 14.93
C ASN A 40 2.07 -5.01 15.10
N PHE A 41 3.05 -5.35 15.94
CA PHE A 41 4.27 -4.55 16.08
C PHE A 41 5.17 -4.62 14.86
N LEU A 42 5.27 -5.76 14.18
CA LEU A 42 6.00 -5.86 12.92
C LEU A 42 5.38 -4.95 11.85
N ASP A 43 4.06 -4.98 11.70
CA ASP A 43 3.33 -4.10 10.79
C ASP A 43 3.52 -2.63 11.17
N ALA A 44 3.36 -2.31 12.46
CA ALA A 44 3.50 -0.95 12.98
C ALA A 44 4.87 -0.33 12.69
N PHE A 45 5.94 -1.06 12.98
CA PHE A 45 7.31 -0.53 12.84
C PHE A 45 7.76 -0.43 11.38
N ASN A 46 7.37 -1.39 10.52
CA ASN A 46 7.63 -1.29 9.10
C ASN A 46 6.79 -0.16 8.46
N GLY A 47 5.52 -0.06 8.83
CA GLY A 47 4.64 1.01 8.37
C GLY A 47 5.11 2.40 8.79
N TRP A 48 5.58 2.57 10.03
CA TRP A 48 6.14 3.82 10.53
C TRP A 48 7.35 4.29 9.73
N GLN A 49 8.30 3.40 9.46
CA GLN A 49 9.47 3.74 8.66
C GLN A 49 9.06 4.19 7.25
N LEU A 50 8.11 3.49 6.62
CA LEU A 50 7.61 3.82 5.30
C LEU A 50 6.98 5.22 5.25
N VAL A 51 6.05 5.53 6.13
CA VAL A 51 5.36 6.85 6.10
C VAL A 51 6.30 8.00 6.47
N ARG A 52 7.26 7.76 7.35
CA ARG A 52 8.29 8.73 7.70
C ARG A 52 9.15 9.10 6.49
N GLU A 53 9.59 8.10 5.70
CA GLU A 53 10.33 8.34 4.46
C GLU A 53 9.48 9.02 3.39
N LEU A 54 8.21 8.61 3.21
CA LEU A 54 7.30 9.28 2.27
C LEU A 54 7.14 10.76 2.59
N LYS A 55 6.93 11.10 3.86
CA LYS A 55 6.83 12.50 4.30
C LYS A 55 8.12 13.26 4.04
N LYS A 56 9.27 12.67 4.36
CA LYS A 56 10.58 13.29 4.09
C LYS A 56 10.77 13.55 2.60
N ALA A 57 10.43 12.59 1.74
CA ALA A 57 10.66 12.67 0.29
C ALA A 57 9.70 13.62 -0.45
N THR A 58 8.50 13.84 0.08
CA THR A 58 7.42 14.58 -0.62
C THR A 58 7.01 15.87 0.09
N GLY A 59 7.32 16.02 1.38
CA GLY A 59 6.84 17.14 2.22
C GLY A 59 5.35 17.05 2.60
N LEU A 60 4.65 15.99 2.19
CA LEU A 60 3.22 15.80 2.42
C LEU A 60 2.98 14.78 3.56
N PRO A 61 1.88 14.92 4.33
CA PRO A 61 1.44 13.87 5.23
C PRO A 61 1.28 12.55 4.47
N ALA A 62 1.64 11.44 5.11
CA ALA A 62 1.61 10.13 4.50
C ALA A 62 0.93 9.10 5.41
N ALA A 63 0.34 8.10 4.79
CA ALA A 63 -0.26 6.96 5.48
C ALA A 63 0.00 5.67 4.72
N THR A 64 -0.03 4.55 5.45
CA THR A 64 0.02 3.21 4.87
C THR A 64 -0.96 2.27 5.55
N SER A 65 -1.46 1.32 4.78
CA SER A 65 -2.24 0.18 5.22
C SER A 65 -1.34 -1.05 5.13
N PHE A 66 -0.98 -1.63 6.28
CA PHE A 66 -0.07 -2.78 6.37
C PHE A 66 -0.81 -4.05 6.73
N LYS A 67 -0.41 -5.16 6.14
CA LYS A 67 -0.91 -6.49 6.48
C LYS A 67 0.11 -7.56 6.13
N HIS A 68 0.32 -8.50 7.07
CA HIS A 68 1.32 -9.57 6.91
C HIS A 68 2.73 -9.04 6.56
N VAL A 69 3.13 -7.99 7.26
CA VAL A 69 4.47 -7.37 7.16
C VAL A 69 4.78 -6.83 5.75
N SER A 70 3.76 -6.42 5.03
CA SER A 70 3.89 -5.72 3.74
C SER A 70 2.79 -4.67 3.57
N PRO A 71 3.03 -3.57 2.86
CA PRO A 71 1.99 -2.60 2.58
C PRO A 71 0.98 -3.17 1.58
N ALA A 72 -0.30 -3.08 1.91
CA ALA A 72 -1.40 -3.23 0.96
C ALA A 72 -1.63 -1.95 0.16
N GLY A 73 -1.28 -0.81 0.76
CA GLY A 73 -1.31 0.51 0.14
C GLY A 73 -0.45 1.51 0.90
N ALA A 74 0.00 2.53 0.19
CA ALA A 74 0.77 3.66 0.71
C ALA A 74 0.44 4.91 -0.11
N ALA A 75 0.29 6.06 0.54
CA ALA A 75 -0.10 7.29 -0.15
C ALA A 75 0.31 8.54 0.62
N VAL A 76 0.35 9.65 -0.12
CA VAL A 76 0.49 11.00 0.43
C VAL A 76 -0.83 11.77 0.39
N GLY A 77 -0.95 12.80 1.21
CA GLY A 77 -2.17 13.54 1.47
C GLY A 77 -2.58 14.52 0.39
N LEU A 78 -2.86 14.03 -0.81
CA LEU A 78 -3.48 14.81 -1.88
C LEU A 78 -5.00 14.78 -1.78
N PRO A 79 -5.69 15.87 -2.16
CA PRO A 79 -7.16 15.94 -2.15
C PRO A 79 -7.80 14.79 -2.95
N LEU A 80 -8.98 14.36 -2.55
CA LEU A 80 -9.79 13.38 -3.28
C LEU A 80 -10.75 14.11 -4.23
N ASP A 81 -10.87 13.62 -5.46
CA ASP A 81 -11.99 13.98 -6.32
C ASP A 81 -13.27 13.21 -5.93
N GLU A 82 -14.39 13.54 -6.56
CA GLU A 82 -15.68 12.90 -6.26
C GLU A 82 -15.69 11.40 -6.51
N THR A 83 -14.98 10.94 -7.55
CA THR A 83 -14.91 9.53 -7.91
C THR A 83 -14.12 8.75 -6.88
N LEU A 84 -12.95 9.25 -6.49
CA LEU A 84 -12.13 8.63 -5.44
C LEU A 84 -12.86 8.65 -4.10
N ALA A 85 -13.53 9.75 -3.74
CA ALA A 85 -14.31 9.81 -2.52
C ALA A 85 -15.41 8.74 -2.48
N LYS A 86 -16.09 8.48 -3.60
CA LYS A 86 -17.10 7.41 -3.74
C LYS A 86 -16.52 6.01 -3.59
N ILE A 87 -15.45 5.69 -4.34
CA ILE A 87 -14.86 4.34 -4.30
C ILE A 87 -14.16 4.04 -2.98
N TYR A 88 -13.79 5.07 -2.21
CA TYR A 88 -13.19 4.94 -0.87
C TYR A 88 -14.23 5.03 0.26
N TRP A 89 -15.50 5.19 -0.08
CA TRP A 89 -16.61 5.30 0.87
C TRP A 89 -16.45 6.47 1.86
N VAL A 90 -15.97 7.61 1.39
CA VAL A 90 -15.78 8.83 2.19
C VAL A 90 -16.53 10.05 1.64
N ASP A 91 -17.34 9.88 0.62
CA ASP A 91 -18.13 10.91 -0.03
C ASP A 91 -19.18 11.57 0.90
N ASP A 92 -19.52 10.91 2.00
CA ASP A 92 -20.42 11.40 3.05
C ASP A 92 -19.69 12.08 4.23
N MET A 93 -18.37 12.21 4.18
CA MET A 93 -17.56 12.74 5.30
C MET A 93 -17.26 14.23 5.22
N GLY A 94 -17.59 14.88 4.11
CA GLY A 94 -17.23 16.28 3.85
C GLY A 94 -15.75 16.43 3.47
N GLU A 95 -15.19 17.62 3.68
CA GLU A 95 -13.79 17.90 3.45
C GLU A 95 -12.92 17.13 4.47
N LEU A 96 -11.94 16.41 3.99
CA LEU A 96 -11.03 15.64 4.82
C LEU A 96 -9.68 16.36 4.97
N SER A 97 -9.06 16.23 6.14
CA SER A 97 -7.68 16.67 6.34
C SER A 97 -6.70 15.97 5.39
N PRO A 98 -5.53 16.58 5.10
CA PRO A 98 -4.52 15.92 4.25
C PRO A 98 -4.10 14.55 4.76
N LEU A 99 -4.00 14.35 6.08
CA LEU A 99 -3.67 13.04 6.66
C LEU A 99 -4.79 12.02 6.46
N ALA A 100 -6.05 12.43 6.60
CA ALA A 100 -7.21 11.58 6.31
C ALA A 100 -7.28 11.21 4.82
N CYS A 101 -6.98 12.15 3.91
CA CYS A 101 -6.86 11.88 2.48
C CYS A 101 -5.75 10.85 2.19
N ALA A 102 -4.59 10.95 2.85
CA ALA A 102 -3.51 9.98 2.72
C ALA A 102 -3.97 8.57 3.11
N TYR A 103 -4.67 8.43 4.24
CA TYR A 103 -5.17 7.12 4.66
C TYR A 103 -6.31 6.60 3.77
N ALA A 104 -7.23 7.45 3.35
CA ALA A 104 -8.29 7.06 2.42
C ALA A 104 -7.70 6.49 1.12
N ARG A 105 -6.65 7.11 0.59
CA ARG A 105 -5.91 6.66 -0.61
C ARG A 105 -5.14 5.37 -0.35
N ALA A 106 -4.39 5.29 0.75
CA ALA A 106 -3.59 4.11 1.09
C ALA A 106 -4.46 2.86 1.27
N ARG A 107 -5.57 2.98 2.02
CA ARG A 107 -6.53 1.89 2.20
C ARG A 107 -7.33 1.61 0.93
N GLY A 108 -7.72 2.66 0.23
CA GLY A 108 -8.64 2.61 -0.91
C GLY A 108 -8.07 1.93 -2.14
N ALA A 109 -6.74 1.90 -2.28
CA ALA A 109 -6.08 1.27 -3.42
C ALA A 109 -6.35 -0.23 -3.52
N ASP A 110 -6.38 -0.92 -2.37
CA ASP A 110 -6.69 -2.35 -2.28
C ASP A 110 -7.55 -2.60 -1.04
N ARG A 111 -8.84 -2.37 -1.17
CA ARG A 111 -9.79 -2.47 -0.04
C ARG A 111 -9.95 -3.90 0.46
N MET A 112 -9.73 -4.89 -0.41
CA MET A 112 -9.78 -6.30 -0.03
C MET A 112 -8.61 -6.68 0.88
N SER A 113 -7.38 -6.35 0.49
CA SER A 113 -6.18 -6.62 1.30
C SER A 113 -6.11 -5.76 2.56
N SER A 114 -6.70 -4.57 2.55
CA SER A 114 -6.71 -3.64 3.69
C SER A 114 -7.73 -3.98 4.77
N PHE A 115 -8.59 -4.95 4.55
CA PHE A 115 -9.53 -5.42 5.57
C PHE A 115 -8.77 -6.07 6.74
N GLY A 116 -8.83 -5.46 7.92
CA GLY A 116 -8.07 -5.89 9.09
C GLY A 116 -6.60 -5.45 9.06
N ASP A 117 -6.30 -4.31 8.43
CA ASP A 117 -4.96 -3.73 8.34
C ASP A 117 -4.42 -3.22 9.67
N PHE A 118 -3.11 -2.93 9.70
CA PHE A 118 -2.48 -2.08 10.69
C PHE A 118 -2.05 -0.77 10.00
N ILE A 119 -2.47 0.36 10.57
CA ILE A 119 -2.33 1.68 9.96
C ILE A 119 -1.08 2.36 10.49
N ALA A 120 -0.28 3.00 9.63
CA ALA A 120 0.75 3.93 10.06
C ALA A 120 0.49 5.33 9.49
N LEU A 121 0.69 6.34 10.31
CA LEU A 121 0.48 7.75 10.00
C LEU A 121 1.77 8.53 10.27
N SER A 122 2.17 9.39 9.34
CA SER A 122 3.40 10.19 9.46
C SER A 122 3.29 11.35 10.44
N ASP A 123 2.06 11.77 10.75
CA ASP A 123 1.74 12.94 11.55
C ASP A 123 0.81 12.61 12.71
N VAL A 124 0.62 13.55 13.60
CA VAL A 124 -0.34 13.44 14.70
C VAL A 124 -1.72 13.14 14.11
N CYS A 125 -2.32 12.03 14.58
CA CYS A 125 -3.65 11.62 14.13
C CYS A 125 -4.69 12.65 14.56
N ASP A 126 -5.31 13.30 13.60
CA ASP A 126 -6.37 14.29 13.80
C ASP A 126 -7.77 13.64 13.88
N GLU A 127 -8.78 14.47 14.13
CA GLU A 127 -10.16 14.00 14.27
C GLU A 127 -10.70 13.38 12.98
N ASP A 128 -10.45 13.98 11.81
CA ASP A 128 -10.94 13.47 10.53
C ASP A 128 -10.36 12.09 10.23
N THR A 129 -9.05 11.92 10.45
CA THR A 129 -8.38 10.63 10.28
C THR A 129 -8.94 9.59 11.23
N ALA A 130 -9.17 9.94 12.51
CA ALA A 130 -9.76 9.05 13.49
C ALA A 130 -11.21 8.66 13.14
N ARG A 131 -12.01 9.60 12.63
CA ARG A 131 -13.39 9.34 12.14
C ARG A 131 -13.39 8.34 10.98
N LEU A 132 -12.44 8.48 10.04
CA LEU A 132 -12.28 7.53 8.95
C LEU A 132 -11.86 6.15 9.47
N ILE A 133 -10.85 6.07 10.31
CA ILE A 133 -10.39 4.80 10.92
C ILE A 133 -11.52 4.12 11.69
N LYS A 134 -12.33 4.88 12.42
CA LYS A 134 -13.45 4.34 13.20
C LYS A 134 -14.46 3.57 12.34
N ARG A 135 -14.65 3.97 11.09
CA ARG A 135 -15.61 3.37 10.12
C ARG A 135 -15.11 2.05 9.53
N GLU A 136 -13.79 1.84 9.52
CA GLU A 136 -13.16 0.74 8.79
C GLU A 136 -12.79 -0.42 9.73
N VAL A 137 -12.70 -1.63 9.18
CA VAL A 137 -12.19 -2.78 9.91
C VAL A 137 -10.66 -2.77 9.84
N SER A 138 -10.03 -2.48 10.97
CA SER A 138 -8.58 -2.47 11.13
C SER A 138 -8.17 -3.02 12.49
N ASP A 139 -6.91 -3.45 12.64
CA ASP A 139 -6.40 -4.04 13.87
C ASP A 139 -5.78 -3.02 14.82
N GLY A 140 -5.22 -1.95 14.27
CA GLY A 140 -4.61 -0.91 15.06
C GLY A 140 -3.98 0.20 14.22
N VAL A 141 -3.40 1.17 14.93
CA VAL A 141 -2.76 2.34 14.34
C VAL A 141 -1.52 2.74 15.12
N ILE A 142 -0.47 3.17 14.40
CA ILE A 142 0.72 3.82 14.94
C ILE A 142 0.84 5.24 14.38
N ALA A 143 1.12 6.19 15.25
CA ALA A 143 1.33 7.60 14.91
C ALA A 143 2.28 8.25 15.91
N PRO A 144 2.92 9.41 15.58
CA PRO A 144 3.76 10.15 16.51
C PRO A 144 2.97 10.83 17.64
N GLY A 145 1.65 10.84 17.55
CA GLY A 145 0.75 11.39 18.55
C GLY A 145 -0.71 11.34 18.09
N TYR A 146 -1.60 11.76 18.96
CA TYR A 146 -3.05 11.78 18.72
C TYR A 146 -3.64 13.02 19.36
N THR A 147 -4.55 13.71 18.66
CA THR A 147 -5.36 14.74 19.32
C THR A 147 -6.28 14.07 20.37
N ASP A 148 -6.71 14.82 21.37
CA ASP A 148 -7.61 14.28 22.42
C ASP A 148 -8.88 13.67 21.82
N LYS A 149 -9.46 14.36 20.83
CA LYS A 149 -10.66 13.88 20.13
C LYS A 149 -10.40 12.63 19.30
N ALA A 150 -9.29 12.57 18.60
CA ALA A 150 -8.89 11.36 17.87
C ALA A 150 -8.71 10.17 18.81
N LEU A 151 -8.05 10.38 19.93
CA LEU A 151 -7.83 9.33 20.93
C LEU A 151 -9.14 8.81 21.53
N GLU A 152 -10.08 9.73 21.84
CA GLU A 152 -11.43 9.38 22.30
C GLU A 152 -12.15 8.47 21.30
N LEU A 153 -12.18 8.90 20.02
CA LEU A 153 -12.84 8.15 18.94
C LEU A 153 -12.25 6.76 18.73
N LEU A 154 -10.93 6.66 18.73
CA LEU A 154 -10.23 5.39 18.50
C LEU A 154 -10.34 4.42 19.68
N ARG A 155 -10.30 4.92 20.93
CA ARG A 155 -10.51 4.11 22.14
C ARG A 155 -11.90 3.46 22.20
N ALA A 156 -12.92 4.10 21.64
CA ALA A 156 -14.27 3.55 21.60
C ALA A 156 -14.43 2.40 20.58
N LYS A 157 -13.45 2.24 19.66
CA LYS A 157 -13.48 1.19 18.63
C LYS A 157 -13.21 -0.20 19.23
N LYS A 158 -13.75 -1.26 18.62
CA LYS A 158 -13.62 -2.67 19.09
C LYS A 158 -13.98 -2.86 20.57
N LYS A 159 -15.07 -2.21 21.01
CA LYS A 159 -15.53 -2.24 22.42
C LYS A 159 -14.43 -1.88 23.41
N GLY A 160 -13.60 -0.91 23.06
CA GLY A 160 -12.48 -0.44 23.89
C GLY A 160 -11.16 -1.20 23.69
N GLY A 161 -11.10 -2.19 22.82
CA GLY A 161 -9.92 -3.03 22.60
C GLY A 161 -9.07 -2.69 21.39
N TYR A 162 -9.32 -1.55 20.71
CA TYR A 162 -8.57 -1.15 19.53
C TYR A 162 -7.10 -0.84 19.86
N ASN A 163 -6.16 -1.32 19.05
CA ASN A 163 -4.74 -1.12 19.30
C ASN A 163 -4.29 0.28 18.86
N ILE A 164 -3.78 1.07 19.80
CA ILE A 164 -3.27 2.42 19.56
C ILE A 164 -1.84 2.51 20.07
N ILE A 165 -0.89 2.74 19.16
CA ILE A 165 0.54 2.83 19.47
C ILE A 165 0.99 4.25 19.17
N GLU A 166 1.69 4.89 20.12
CA GLU A 166 2.38 6.16 19.94
C GLU A 166 3.87 5.90 19.86
N ILE A 167 4.52 6.42 18.82
CA ILE A 167 5.97 6.31 18.64
C ILE A 167 6.65 7.65 18.85
N ASP A 168 7.85 7.61 19.45
CA ASP A 168 8.71 8.78 19.51
C ASP A 168 9.27 9.09 18.11
N PRO A 169 8.86 10.20 17.47
CA PRO A 169 9.31 10.53 16.12
C PRO A 169 10.79 10.91 16.04
N SER A 170 11.43 11.20 17.17
CA SER A 170 12.86 11.54 17.24
C SER A 170 13.77 10.30 17.36
N TYR A 171 13.19 9.13 17.62
CA TYR A 171 13.96 7.90 17.75
C TYR A 171 14.62 7.50 16.43
N GLU A 172 15.94 7.26 16.49
CA GLU A 172 16.72 6.68 15.39
C GLU A 172 17.28 5.33 15.83
N PRO A 173 16.96 4.25 15.09
CA PRO A 173 17.53 2.94 15.40
C PRO A 173 19.04 2.89 15.14
N ALA A 174 19.72 1.91 15.74
CA ALA A 174 21.13 1.66 15.48
C ALA A 174 21.39 1.45 13.97
N PRO A 175 22.59 1.83 13.47
CA PRO A 175 22.90 1.72 12.03
C PRO A 175 23.07 0.26 11.56
N VAL A 176 23.07 -0.69 12.49
CA VAL A 176 23.22 -2.12 12.21
C VAL A 176 22.00 -2.87 12.77
N GLU A 177 21.41 -3.70 11.93
CA GLU A 177 20.30 -4.56 12.30
C GLU A 177 20.67 -6.04 12.33
N ARG A 178 19.97 -6.82 13.15
CA ARG A 178 20.22 -8.24 13.35
C ARG A 178 18.94 -9.05 13.18
N LYS A 179 19.09 -10.22 12.56
CA LYS A 179 18.03 -11.22 12.40
C LYS A 179 18.57 -12.59 12.78
N GLN A 180 17.78 -13.40 13.45
CA GLN A 180 18.16 -14.76 13.79
C GLN A 180 17.36 -15.78 12.97
N VAL A 181 18.07 -16.74 12.39
CA VAL A 181 17.48 -17.89 11.71
C VAL A 181 18.22 -19.14 12.15
N TYR A 182 17.49 -20.10 12.67
CA TYR A 182 18.06 -21.35 13.21
C TYR A 182 19.17 -21.13 14.27
N GLY A 183 19.02 -20.11 15.11
CA GLY A 183 20.02 -19.74 16.13
C GLY A 183 21.25 -18.99 15.59
N ILE A 184 21.39 -18.85 14.27
CA ILE A 184 22.47 -18.09 13.63
C ILE A 184 22.03 -16.63 13.48
N THR A 185 22.86 -15.71 13.94
CA THR A 185 22.62 -14.28 13.82
C THR A 185 23.18 -13.76 12.50
N PHE A 186 22.32 -13.14 11.72
CA PHE A 186 22.67 -12.34 10.54
C PHE A 186 22.75 -10.88 10.97
N GLU A 187 23.80 -10.19 10.54
CA GLU A 187 24.04 -8.79 10.84
C GLU A 187 24.29 -8.03 9.53
N GLN A 188 23.64 -6.89 9.36
CA GLN A 188 23.83 -6.01 8.20
C GLN A 188 23.62 -4.55 8.59
N GLY A 189 24.16 -3.63 7.78
CA GLY A 189 23.77 -2.22 7.85
C GLY A 189 22.30 -2.04 7.52
N ARG A 190 21.62 -1.12 8.19
CA ARG A 190 20.24 -0.75 7.82
C ARG A 190 20.20 -0.15 6.42
N ASN A 191 19.10 -0.36 5.73
CA ASN A 191 18.89 0.27 4.43
C ASN A 191 18.53 1.76 4.62
N GLU A 192 19.55 2.61 4.70
CA GLU A 192 19.41 4.06 4.84
C GLU A 192 19.45 4.81 3.50
N LEU A 193 19.31 4.07 2.38
CA LEU A 193 19.31 4.69 1.05
C LEU A 193 18.20 5.74 0.95
N ASP A 194 18.61 6.95 0.62
CA ASP A 194 17.69 8.06 0.35
C ASP A 194 17.17 7.98 -1.09
N ILE A 195 15.87 7.85 -1.23
CA ILE A 195 15.21 7.82 -2.54
C ILE A 195 14.96 9.26 -2.99
N ASN A 196 15.87 9.81 -3.76
CA ASN A 196 15.86 11.19 -4.19
C ASN A 196 15.88 11.34 -5.72
N ALA A 197 15.89 12.57 -6.24
CA ALA A 197 15.89 12.85 -7.67
C ALA A 197 17.19 12.41 -8.36
N GLU A 198 18.33 12.46 -7.68
CA GLU A 198 19.61 12.04 -8.23
C GLU A 198 19.62 10.54 -8.54
N LEU A 199 19.10 9.72 -7.62
CA LEU A 199 18.94 8.27 -7.83
C LEU A 199 18.11 7.94 -9.07
N LEU A 200 17.17 8.81 -9.45
CA LEU A 200 16.26 8.65 -10.58
C LEU A 200 16.73 9.37 -11.86
N SER A 201 17.93 9.94 -11.88
CA SER A 201 18.42 10.77 -12.99
C SER A 201 18.95 9.99 -14.19
N ASN A 202 19.32 8.72 -14.01
CA ASN A 202 19.88 7.90 -15.10
C ASN A 202 18.77 7.32 -15.99
N ILE A 203 18.23 8.15 -16.90
CA ILE A 203 17.21 7.72 -17.86
C ILE A 203 17.85 7.01 -19.04
N VAL A 204 17.50 5.74 -19.24
CA VAL A 204 18.11 4.84 -20.25
C VAL A 204 17.31 4.73 -21.55
N THR A 205 16.05 5.12 -21.56
CA THR A 205 15.15 5.11 -22.72
C THR A 205 15.36 6.30 -23.64
N GLN A 206 14.81 6.28 -24.88
CA GLN A 206 14.84 7.39 -25.82
C GLN A 206 14.07 8.61 -25.30
N ASN A 207 12.87 8.39 -24.78
CA ASN A 207 12.10 9.43 -24.09
C ASN A 207 12.76 9.73 -22.74
N LYS A 208 13.11 11.01 -22.51
CA LYS A 208 13.80 11.50 -21.32
C LYS A 208 12.93 12.34 -20.39
N GLU A 209 11.70 12.61 -20.76
CA GLU A 209 10.83 13.53 -20.03
C GLU A 209 10.24 12.87 -18.78
N VAL A 210 10.63 13.36 -17.62
CA VAL A 210 10.08 12.98 -16.30
C VAL A 210 9.42 14.20 -15.69
N PRO A 211 8.11 14.37 -15.81
CA PRO A 211 7.41 15.48 -15.15
C PRO A 211 7.42 15.33 -13.63
N ASP A 212 7.21 16.44 -12.91
CA ASP A 212 7.31 16.49 -11.46
C ASP A 212 6.41 15.46 -10.75
N PHE A 213 5.18 15.28 -11.25
CA PHE A 213 4.27 14.28 -10.66
C PHE A 213 4.83 12.86 -10.79
N ALA A 214 5.46 12.53 -11.92
CA ALA A 214 6.04 11.21 -12.15
C ALA A 214 7.29 11.00 -11.26
N LEU A 215 8.09 12.03 -11.03
CA LEU A 215 9.20 11.96 -10.10
C LEU A 215 8.74 11.69 -8.66
N ILE A 216 7.64 12.32 -8.22
CA ILE A 216 7.02 12.06 -6.93
C ILE A 216 6.51 10.63 -6.85
N ASP A 217 5.78 10.17 -7.87
CA ASP A 217 5.22 8.82 -7.91
C ASP A 217 6.31 7.74 -7.98
N LEU A 218 7.42 7.98 -8.69
CA LEU A 218 8.59 7.09 -8.70
C LEU A 218 9.21 6.97 -7.30
N LYS A 219 9.36 8.09 -6.57
CA LYS A 219 9.84 8.07 -5.18
C LYS A 219 8.90 7.26 -4.29
N ILE A 220 7.59 7.48 -4.39
CA ILE A 220 6.59 6.73 -3.62
C ILE A 220 6.69 5.24 -3.90
N SER A 221 6.84 4.85 -5.18
CA SER A 221 6.95 3.45 -5.56
C SER A 221 8.16 2.77 -4.93
N LEU A 222 9.36 3.38 -5.03
CA LEU A 222 10.59 2.81 -4.51
C LEU A 222 10.64 2.82 -2.97
N ILE A 223 10.17 3.87 -2.30
CA ILE A 223 10.07 3.91 -0.83
C ILE A 223 9.12 2.81 -0.34
N THR A 224 7.99 2.62 -1.01
CA THR A 224 7.05 1.53 -0.69
C THR A 224 7.73 0.16 -0.78
N LEU A 225 8.55 -0.06 -1.82
CA LEU A 225 9.26 -1.32 -2.03
C LEU A 225 10.35 -1.59 -0.99
N LYS A 226 10.96 -0.57 -0.39
CA LYS A 226 11.92 -0.76 0.72
C LYS A 226 11.32 -1.54 1.89
N TYR A 227 10.00 -1.51 2.05
CA TYR A 227 9.27 -2.14 3.15
C TYR A 227 8.29 -3.22 2.69
N THR A 228 8.47 -3.71 1.45
CA THR A 228 7.63 -4.76 0.85
C THR A 228 8.45 -6.04 0.68
N GLN A 229 7.91 -7.16 1.13
CA GLN A 229 8.59 -8.47 0.99
C GLN A 229 8.88 -8.79 -0.47
N SER A 230 10.14 -9.12 -0.77
CA SER A 230 10.62 -9.40 -2.14
C SER A 230 10.18 -10.78 -2.65
N ASN A 231 10.09 -10.97 -3.98
CA ASN A 231 10.11 -9.94 -5.02
C ASN A 231 8.92 -9.01 -4.88
N SER A 232 9.15 -7.73 -5.13
CA SER A 232 8.07 -6.75 -5.05
C SER A 232 8.08 -5.76 -6.23
N VAL A 233 6.87 -5.32 -6.61
CA VAL A 233 6.61 -4.36 -7.68
C VAL A 233 5.47 -3.46 -7.22
N CYS A 234 5.56 -2.17 -7.48
CA CYS A 234 4.56 -1.18 -7.04
C CYS A 234 4.16 -0.27 -8.19
N TYR A 235 2.86 -0.28 -8.52
CA TYR A 235 2.23 0.69 -9.43
C TYR A 235 1.73 1.88 -8.61
N VAL A 236 2.02 3.08 -9.08
CA VAL A 236 1.66 4.33 -8.40
C VAL A 236 0.99 5.28 -9.38
N LYS A 237 -0.02 6.01 -8.92
CA LYS A 237 -0.67 7.08 -9.66
C LYS A 237 -1.16 8.16 -8.71
N ASP A 238 -0.90 9.40 -9.08
CA ASP A 238 -1.41 10.59 -8.35
C ASP A 238 -1.16 10.53 -6.84
N GLY A 239 0.07 10.20 -6.46
CA GLY A 239 0.50 10.22 -5.06
C GLY A 239 0.10 9.00 -4.23
N GLN A 240 -0.36 7.90 -4.85
CA GLN A 240 -0.76 6.69 -4.15
C GLN A 240 -0.34 5.42 -4.88
N ALA A 241 0.08 4.41 -4.12
CA ALA A 241 0.21 3.05 -4.63
C ALA A 241 -1.18 2.52 -5.00
N ILE A 242 -1.34 2.06 -6.24
CA ILE A 242 -2.60 1.52 -6.75
C ILE A 242 -2.58 0.01 -6.95
N GLY A 243 -1.38 -0.60 -6.90
CA GLY A 243 -1.21 -2.05 -6.94
C GLY A 243 0.18 -2.43 -6.46
N ILE A 244 0.24 -3.27 -5.43
CA ILE A 244 1.50 -3.77 -4.85
C ILE A 244 1.50 -5.29 -4.94
N GLY A 245 2.53 -5.85 -5.57
CA GLY A 245 2.84 -7.27 -5.54
C GLY A 245 3.97 -7.51 -4.55
N ALA A 246 3.79 -8.44 -3.63
CA ALA A 246 4.73 -8.76 -2.57
C ALA A 246 5.01 -10.25 -2.48
N GLY A 247 6.23 -10.63 -2.08
CA GLY A 247 6.58 -12.01 -1.72
C GLY A 247 6.52 -13.00 -2.87
N GLN A 248 6.65 -12.57 -4.11
CA GLN A 248 6.57 -13.45 -5.28
C GLN A 248 7.95 -14.00 -5.65
N GLN A 249 8.01 -15.29 -5.99
CA GLN A 249 9.26 -15.94 -6.42
C GLN A 249 9.64 -15.60 -7.86
N SER A 250 8.66 -15.27 -8.71
CA SER A 250 8.88 -14.87 -10.10
C SER A 250 8.60 -13.36 -10.28
N ARG A 251 9.52 -12.65 -10.94
CA ARG A 251 9.35 -11.23 -11.25
C ARG A 251 8.11 -10.97 -12.10
N VAL A 252 7.89 -11.74 -13.14
CA VAL A 252 6.72 -11.54 -14.01
C VAL A 252 5.41 -11.84 -13.29
N HIS A 253 5.37 -12.83 -12.39
CA HIS A 253 4.18 -13.08 -11.56
C HIS A 253 3.91 -11.92 -10.62
N CYS A 254 4.95 -11.33 -10.06
CA CYS A 254 4.84 -10.13 -9.22
C CYS A 254 4.28 -8.95 -10.01
N THR A 255 4.80 -8.69 -11.20
CA THR A 255 4.33 -7.63 -12.09
C THR A 255 2.87 -7.83 -12.52
N ARG A 256 2.47 -9.08 -12.78
CA ARG A 256 1.07 -9.43 -13.11
C ARG A 256 0.14 -9.22 -11.93
N LEU A 257 0.51 -9.68 -10.74
CA LEU A 257 -0.30 -9.52 -9.53
C LEU A 257 -0.50 -8.04 -9.17
N ALA A 258 0.59 -7.27 -9.14
CA ALA A 258 0.53 -5.83 -8.87
C ALA A 258 -0.30 -5.08 -9.93
N GLY A 259 -0.12 -5.45 -11.20
CA GLY A 259 -0.88 -4.87 -12.32
C GLY A 259 -2.36 -5.21 -12.26
N GLN A 260 -2.73 -6.43 -11.85
CA GLN A 260 -4.14 -6.79 -11.66
C GLN A 260 -4.79 -5.94 -10.56
N LYS A 261 -4.09 -5.71 -9.45
CA LYS A 261 -4.58 -4.83 -8.38
C LYS A 261 -4.76 -3.39 -8.87
N ALA A 262 -3.80 -2.88 -9.65
CA ALA A 262 -3.89 -1.55 -10.26
C ALA A 262 -5.06 -1.45 -11.24
N ASP A 263 -5.29 -2.47 -12.04
CA ASP A 263 -6.44 -2.56 -12.96
C ASP A 263 -7.76 -2.57 -12.17
N ASN A 264 -7.84 -3.35 -11.10
CA ASN A 264 -9.04 -3.40 -10.24
C ASN A 264 -9.35 -2.04 -9.61
N TRP A 265 -8.32 -1.30 -9.14
CA TRP A 265 -8.49 0.05 -8.64
C TRP A 265 -9.12 0.98 -9.69
N TYR A 266 -8.67 0.89 -10.95
CA TYR A 266 -9.20 1.73 -12.01
C TYR A 266 -10.59 1.27 -12.49
N LEU A 267 -10.84 -0.05 -12.55
CA LEU A 267 -12.16 -0.61 -12.88
C LEU A 267 -13.25 -0.22 -11.87
N ARG A 268 -12.90 -0.05 -10.59
CA ARG A 268 -13.83 0.43 -9.56
C ARG A 268 -14.37 1.82 -9.84
N GLN A 269 -13.70 2.61 -10.67
CA GLN A 269 -14.09 3.96 -11.08
C GLN A 269 -14.99 3.97 -12.33
N ALA A 270 -15.19 2.83 -12.97
CA ALA A 270 -16.03 2.74 -14.16
C ALA A 270 -17.51 3.04 -13.86
N PRO A 271 -18.23 3.73 -14.77
CA PRO A 271 -19.65 4.04 -14.58
C PRO A 271 -20.52 2.84 -14.22
N GLN A 272 -20.23 1.66 -14.80
CA GLN A 272 -20.95 0.41 -14.49
C GLN A 272 -20.78 0.02 -13.02
N VAL A 273 -19.61 0.24 -12.43
CA VAL A 273 -19.33 -0.08 -11.02
C VAL A 273 -19.90 0.97 -10.09
N LEU A 274 -19.73 2.26 -10.42
CA LEU A 274 -20.32 3.37 -9.66
C LEU A 274 -21.84 3.34 -9.65
N GLY A 275 -22.46 2.77 -10.69
CA GLY A 275 -23.90 2.61 -10.84
C GLY A 275 -24.51 1.38 -10.14
N LEU A 276 -23.71 0.54 -9.48
CA LEU A 276 -24.21 -0.63 -8.77
C LEU A 276 -25.16 -0.24 -7.63
N GLN A 277 -26.35 -0.81 -7.65
CA GLN A 277 -27.39 -0.53 -6.66
C GLN A 277 -27.43 -1.66 -5.61
N PHE A 278 -26.78 -1.44 -4.49
CA PHE A 278 -26.75 -2.41 -3.40
C PHE A 278 -28.05 -2.38 -2.57
N ILE A 279 -28.40 -3.53 -2.00
CA ILE A 279 -29.49 -3.57 -1.00
C ILE A 279 -29.08 -2.77 0.25
N ASP A 280 -30.07 -2.17 0.93
CA ASP A 280 -29.81 -1.21 2.01
C ASP A 280 -29.06 -1.80 3.20
N LYS A 281 -29.23 -3.09 3.47
CA LYS A 281 -28.60 -3.80 4.60
C LYS A 281 -27.15 -4.23 4.34
N LEU A 282 -26.66 -4.11 3.11
CA LEU A 282 -25.31 -4.58 2.78
C LEU A 282 -24.25 -3.62 3.30
N GLY A 283 -23.38 -4.13 4.18
CA GLY A 283 -22.27 -3.37 4.76
C GLY A 283 -21.18 -3.03 3.73
N ARG A 284 -20.32 -2.07 4.06
CA ARG A 284 -19.22 -1.64 3.14
C ARG A 284 -18.29 -2.78 2.75
N ALA A 285 -17.89 -3.63 3.70
CA ALA A 285 -17.01 -4.77 3.41
C ALA A 285 -17.65 -5.76 2.42
N ASP A 286 -18.96 -6.03 2.58
CA ASP A 286 -19.69 -6.91 1.66
C ASP A 286 -19.89 -6.27 0.28
N ARG A 287 -20.07 -4.94 0.23
CA ARG A 287 -20.10 -4.19 -1.03
C ARG A 287 -18.73 -4.24 -1.74
N ASP A 288 -17.65 -4.05 -1.01
CA ASP A 288 -16.29 -4.16 -1.56
C ASP A 288 -16.05 -5.57 -2.13
N ASN A 289 -16.45 -6.62 -1.40
CA ASN A 289 -16.34 -8.00 -1.88
C ASN A 289 -17.20 -8.23 -3.13
N ALA A 290 -18.44 -7.75 -3.15
CA ALA A 290 -19.32 -7.87 -4.31
C ALA A 290 -18.75 -7.15 -5.55
N ILE A 291 -18.14 -5.98 -5.37
CA ILE A 291 -17.47 -5.24 -6.44
C ILE A 291 -16.27 -6.03 -6.95
N ASP A 292 -15.43 -6.54 -6.05
CA ASP A 292 -14.21 -7.28 -6.41
C ASP A 292 -14.55 -8.50 -7.28
N VAL A 293 -15.56 -9.27 -6.89
CA VAL A 293 -16.04 -10.41 -7.67
C VAL A 293 -16.69 -9.97 -8.99
N TYR A 294 -17.50 -8.89 -8.98
CA TYR A 294 -18.19 -8.38 -10.16
C TYR A 294 -17.22 -7.91 -11.27
N ILE A 295 -16.12 -7.26 -10.88
CA ILE A 295 -15.10 -6.82 -11.84
C ILE A 295 -14.11 -7.93 -12.21
N GLY A 296 -14.09 -9.04 -11.46
CA GLY A 296 -13.21 -10.19 -11.67
C GLY A 296 -13.69 -11.13 -12.79
N GLU A 297 -12.99 -12.25 -12.93
CA GLU A 297 -13.37 -13.30 -13.87
C GLU A 297 -14.49 -14.20 -13.31
N GLU A 298 -14.64 -14.29 -11.99
CA GLU A 298 -15.65 -15.09 -11.30
C GLU A 298 -16.97 -14.33 -11.05
N TYR A 299 -17.29 -13.35 -11.91
CA TYR A 299 -18.46 -12.47 -11.76
C TYR A 299 -19.80 -13.22 -11.68
N GLU A 300 -19.87 -14.42 -12.22
CA GLU A 300 -21.09 -15.28 -12.13
C GLU A 300 -21.46 -15.61 -10.69
N ASP A 301 -20.48 -15.65 -9.77
CA ASP A 301 -20.71 -15.93 -8.35
C ASP A 301 -21.59 -14.88 -7.65
N VAL A 302 -21.63 -13.66 -8.19
CA VAL A 302 -22.49 -12.59 -7.68
C VAL A 302 -23.66 -12.26 -8.62
N LEU A 303 -23.67 -12.75 -9.87
CA LEU A 303 -24.71 -12.44 -10.87
C LEU A 303 -25.67 -13.60 -11.14
N ARG A 304 -25.36 -14.84 -10.72
CA ARG A 304 -26.29 -15.97 -10.91
C ARG A 304 -27.57 -15.79 -10.11
N GLU A 305 -28.62 -16.48 -10.55
CA GLU A 305 -29.92 -16.42 -9.91
C GLU A 305 -29.86 -16.97 -8.46
N GLY A 306 -30.50 -16.25 -7.54
CA GLY A 306 -30.45 -16.53 -6.10
C GLY A 306 -29.30 -15.82 -5.37
N GLU A 307 -28.25 -15.39 -6.07
CA GLU A 307 -27.09 -14.71 -5.49
C GLU A 307 -27.12 -13.19 -5.67
N TRP A 308 -27.49 -12.71 -6.86
CA TRP A 308 -27.52 -11.27 -7.08
C TRP A 308 -28.56 -10.56 -6.19
N GLN A 309 -29.70 -11.19 -5.90
CA GLN A 309 -30.75 -10.63 -5.04
C GLN A 309 -30.29 -10.40 -3.59
N GLN A 310 -29.26 -11.11 -3.16
CA GLN A 310 -28.67 -10.93 -1.82
C GLN A 310 -27.77 -9.69 -1.72
N ARG A 311 -27.41 -9.09 -2.85
CA ARG A 311 -26.42 -7.99 -2.93
C ARG A 311 -26.95 -6.75 -3.61
N PHE A 312 -27.75 -6.92 -4.66
CA PHE A 312 -28.19 -5.84 -5.54
C PHE A 312 -29.71 -5.67 -5.54
N LYS A 313 -30.18 -4.43 -5.67
CA LYS A 313 -31.62 -4.12 -5.86
C LYS A 313 -32.09 -4.49 -7.26
N VAL A 314 -31.20 -4.36 -8.23
CA VAL A 314 -31.41 -4.69 -9.66
C VAL A 314 -30.22 -5.50 -10.11
N LYS A 315 -30.47 -6.58 -10.87
CA LYS A 315 -29.40 -7.40 -11.44
C LYS A 315 -28.50 -6.57 -12.33
N PRO A 316 -27.21 -6.39 -12.01
CA PRO A 316 -26.31 -5.68 -12.89
C PRO A 316 -26.06 -6.44 -14.21
N PRO A 317 -25.86 -5.74 -15.32
CA PRO A 317 -25.34 -6.38 -16.52
C PRO A 317 -23.92 -6.91 -16.28
N VAL A 318 -23.50 -7.89 -17.09
CA VAL A 318 -22.10 -8.35 -17.06
C VAL A 318 -21.19 -7.20 -17.52
N PHE A 319 -20.12 -6.95 -16.78
CA PHE A 319 -19.04 -6.06 -17.21
C PHE A 319 -18.09 -6.87 -18.07
N THR A 320 -18.29 -6.83 -19.38
CA THR A 320 -17.58 -7.70 -20.32
C THR A 320 -16.08 -7.40 -20.39
N ARG A 321 -15.31 -8.37 -20.88
CA ARG A 321 -13.86 -8.22 -21.03
C ARG A 321 -13.50 -7.06 -21.97
N GLU A 322 -14.27 -6.88 -23.03
CA GLU A 322 -14.12 -5.80 -24.01
C GLU A 322 -14.38 -4.43 -23.37
N GLU A 323 -15.44 -4.30 -22.59
CA GLU A 323 -15.78 -3.07 -21.86
C GLU A 323 -14.71 -2.75 -20.80
N LYS A 324 -14.25 -3.76 -20.03
CA LYS A 324 -13.14 -3.60 -19.07
C LYS A 324 -11.89 -3.12 -19.78
N ARG A 325 -11.52 -3.72 -20.91
CA ARG A 325 -10.33 -3.31 -21.67
C ARG A 325 -10.45 -1.89 -22.18
N ALA A 326 -11.59 -1.52 -22.75
CA ALA A 326 -11.84 -0.16 -23.23
C ALA A 326 -11.72 0.89 -22.11
N TRP A 327 -12.20 0.56 -20.90
CA TRP A 327 -12.04 1.43 -19.73
C TRP A 327 -10.59 1.53 -19.26
N LEU A 328 -9.89 0.39 -19.16
CA LEU A 328 -8.49 0.33 -18.76
C LEU A 328 -7.54 1.06 -19.70
N ASP A 329 -7.85 1.12 -20.99
CA ASP A 329 -7.06 1.89 -21.98
C ASP A 329 -7.08 3.40 -21.71
N GLY A 330 -8.08 3.89 -20.96
CA GLY A 330 -8.13 5.26 -20.46
C GLY A 330 -7.18 5.55 -19.29
N ASN A 331 -6.67 4.53 -18.60
CA ASN A 331 -5.70 4.72 -17.54
C ASN A 331 -4.31 4.96 -18.13
N GLN A 332 -3.75 6.14 -17.88
CA GLN A 332 -2.47 6.57 -18.44
C GLN A 332 -1.60 7.23 -17.37
N ASN A 333 -0.33 7.47 -17.69
CA ASN A 333 0.63 8.12 -16.83
C ASN A 333 0.84 7.40 -15.46
N VAL A 334 0.67 6.09 -15.45
CA VAL A 334 0.96 5.25 -14.29
C VAL A 334 2.48 5.08 -14.16
N THR A 335 2.94 5.04 -12.94
CA THR A 335 4.34 4.85 -12.57
C THR A 335 4.55 3.43 -12.04
N LEU A 336 5.70 2.83 -12.34
CA LEU A 336 6.07 1.49 -11.87
C LEU A 336 7.46 1.49 -11.25
N GLY A 337 7.57 1.00 -10.02
CA GLY A 337 8.84 0.65 -9.38
C GLY A 337 9.02 -0.86 -9.27
N SER A 338 10.27 -1.31 -9.36
CA SER A 338 10.66 -2.70 -9.10
C SER A 338 11.84 -2.76 -8.14
N ASP A 339 11.80 -3.67 -7.17
CA ASP A 339 12.87 -3.83 -6.18
C ASP A 339 14.13 -4.50 -6.73
N ALA A 340 14.05 -5.09 -7.93
CA ALA A 340 15.19 -5.63 -8.68
C ALA A 340 14.96 -5.48 -10.19
N PHE A 341 15.97 -5.87 -11.00
CA PHE A 341 15.89 -5.74 -12.45
C PHE A 341 14.77 -6.61 -13.07
N PHE A 342 14.24 -6.16 -14.19
CA PHE A 342 13.36 -6.96 -15.04
C PHE A 342 14.19 -7.91 -15.92
N PRO A 343 14.02 -9.22 -15.78
CA PRO A 343 14.81 -10.19 -16.57
C PRO A 343 14.36 -10.28 -18.03
N PHE A 344 13.10 -9.93 -18.33
CA PHE A 344 12.49 -10.05 -19.65
C PHE A 344 11.52 -8.90 -19.93
N SER A 345 11.30 -8.62 -21.22
CA SER A 345 10.39 -7.56 -21.68
C SER A 345 8.91 -7.84 -21.44
N ASP A 346 8.51 -9.07 -21.12
CA ASP A 346 7.12 -9.41 -20.77
C ASP A 346 6.60 -8.64 -19.55
N ASN A 347 7.50 -8.22 -18.64
CA ASN A 347 7.17 -7.31 -17.54
C ASN A 347 6.72 -5.94 -18.07
N ILE A 348 7.38 -5.42 -19.09
CA ILE A 348 7.05 -4.13 -19.71
C ILE A 348 5.75 -4.24 -20.51
N GLU A 349 5.55 -5.33 -21.26
CA GLU A 349 4.29 -5.62 -21.95
C GLU A 349 3.10 -5.66 -20.98
N ARG A 350 3.31 -6.28 -19.80
CA ARG A 350 2.26 -6.29 -18.75
C ARG A 350 2.02 -4.90 -18.18
N ALA A 351 3.07 -4.15 -17.89
CA ALA A 351 2.99 -2.81 -17.35
C ALA A 351 2.26 -1.85 -18.31
N HIS A 352 2.54 -1.96 -19.61
CA HIS A 352 1.87 -1.16 -20.65
C HIS A 352 0.34 -1.31 -20.61
N LYS A 353 -0.17 -2.52 -20.39
CA LYS A 353 -1.62 -2.80 -20.32
C LYS A 353 -2.31 -2.13 -19.12
N SER A 354 -1.57 -1.73 -18.12
CA SER A 354 -2.08 -0.97 -16.96
C SER A 354 -1.77 0.53 -17.02
N GLY A 355 -1.40 1.05 -18.21
CA GLY A 355 -1.18 2.48 -18.43
C GLY A 355 0.16 3.01 -17.94
N VAL A 356 1.14 2.15 -17.66
CA VAL A 356 2.48 2.58 -17.20
C VAL A 356 3.19 3.39 -18.28
N LYS A 357 3.73 4.52 -17.85
CA LYS A 357 4.53 5.44 -18.68
C LYS A 357 5.93 5.63 -18.10
N TYR A 358 6.09 5.60 -16.80
CA TYR A 358 7.32 5.89 -16.07
C TYR A 358 7.74 4.70 -15.21
N ILE A 359 9.01 4.29 -15.31
CA ILE A 359 9.53 3.09 -14.66
C ILE A 359 10.83 3.41 -13.93
N ALA A 360 11.02 2.85 -12.73
CA ALA A 360 12.30 2.80 -12.05
C ALA A 360 12.64 1.37 -11.66
N GLN A 361 13.85 0.93 -11.99
CA GLN A 361 14.38 -0.38 -11.63
C GLN A 361 15.93 -0.32 -11.59
N PRO A 362 16.61 -1.27 -10.94
CA PRO A 362 18.09 -1.20 -10.83
C PRO A 362 18.86 -1.29 -12.14
N GLY A 363 18.37 -2.03 -13.12
CA GLY A 363 19.20 -2.47 -14.24
C GLY A 363 20.16 -3.59 -13.84
N GLY A 364 21.04 -4.01 -14.73
CA GLY A 364 22.04 -5.05 -14.51
C GLY A 364 21.64 -6.44 -14.98
N SER A 365 20.56 -6.57 -15.74
CA SER A 365 20.22 -7.80 -16.44
C SER A 365 21.03 -7.92 -17.73
N VAL A 366 21.39 -9.14 -18.10
CA VAL A 366 22.00 -9.43 -19.42
C VAL A 366 21.08 -9.13 -20.61
N ARG A 367 19.80 -8.83 -20.32
CA ARG A 367 18.76 -8.49 -21.31
C ARG A 367 18.21 -7.09 -21.14
N ASP A 368 18.96 -6.18 -20.51
CA ASP A 368 18.54 -4.80 -20.33
C ASP A 368 18.25 -4.09 -21.66
N ASP A 369 19.02 -4.42 -22.72
CA ASP A 369 18.79 -3.92 -24.07
C ASP A 369 17.37 -4.22 -24.58
N LEU A 370 16.89 -5.45 -24.45
CA LEU A 370 15.53 -5.85 -24.85
C LEU A 370 14.44 -5.23 -24.00
N VAL A 371 14.72 -5.00 -22.72
CA VAL A 371 13.78 -4.33 -21.81
C VAL A 371 13.67 -2.85 -22.17
N ILE A 372 14.79 -2.18 -22.46
CA ILE A 372 14.82 -0.77 -22.91
C ILE A 372 14.13 -0.63 -24.28
N GLU A 373 14.42 -1.51 -25.25
CA GLU A 373 13.76 -1.50 -26.56
C GLU A 373 12.24 -1.62 -26.45
N CYS A 374 11.76 -2.49 -25.54
CA CYS A 374 10.32 -2.62 -25.29
C CYS A 374 9.71 -1.36 -24.69
N CYS A 375 10.43 -0.66 -23.78
CA CYS A 375 10.00 0.64 -23.29
C CYS A 375 9.95 1.70 -24.39
N ASP A 376 10.94 1.74 -25.26
CA ASP A 376 11.02 2.68 -26.37
C ASP A 376 9.88 2.47 -27.38
N LYS A 377 9.51 1.21 -27.66
CA LYS A 377 8.34 0.84 -28.48
C LYS A 377 7.06 1.52 -27.99
N TYR A 378 6.88 1.65 -26.69
CA TYR A 378 5.72 2.29 -26.06
C TYR A 378 5.97 3.73 -25.61
N GLN A 379 7.10 4.33 -26.00
CA GLN A 379 7.49 5.68 -25.60
C GLN A 379 7.50 5.88 -24.07
N MET A 380 7.80 4.84 -23.32
CA MET A 380 7.96 4.90 -21.87
C MET A 380 9.28 5.56 -21.50
N VAL A 381 9.35 6.03 -20.26
CA VAL A 381 10.57 6.55 -19.63
C VAL A 381 11.03 5.57 -18.57
N MET A 382 12.29 5.13 -18.62
CA MET A 382 12.87 4.24 -17.61
C MET A 382 14.13 4.83 -17.01
N ALA A 383 14.18 4.87 -15.69
CA ALA A 383 15.38 5.17 -14.90
C ALA A 383 16.02 3.88 -14.38
N PHE A 384 17.33 3.78 -14.49
CA PHE A 384 18.14 2.77 -13.80
C PHE A 384 18.69 3.36 -12.51
N THR A 385 18.29 2.80 -11.37
CA THR A 385 18.76 3.24 -10.05
C THR A 385 20.12 2.66 -9.67
N GLY A 386 20.52 1.55 -10.28
CA GLY A 386 21.75 0.85 -9.93
C GLY A 386 21.70 0.12 -8.58
N ILE A 387 20.59 0.17 -7.85
CA ILE A 387 20.48 -0.35 -6.49
C ILE A 387 19.24 -1.23 -6.35
N ARG A 388 19.46 -2.44 -5.83
CA ARG A 388 18.42 -3.40 -5.47
C ARG A 388 17.83 -3.05 -4.09
N LEU A 389 16.51 -3.19 -3.94
CA LEU A 389 15.77 -2.85 -2.74
C LEU A 389 15.14 -4.09 -2.06
N PHE A 390 15.81 -5.23 -2.05
CA PHE A 390 15.29 -6.42 -1.41
C PHE A 390 15.01 -6.22 0.08
N HIS A 391 13.87 -6.73 0.50
CA HIS A 391 13.41 -6.73 1.88
C HIS A 391 12.94 -8.15 2.25
N HIS A 392 13.53 -8.71 3.32
CA HIS A 392 13.25 -10.06 3.79
C HIS A 392 13.07 -10.13 5.30
#